data_a120183e3e1e82cfbdc1b2f4e92d2edc
#
_entry.id   a120183e3e1e82cfbdc1b2f4e92d2edc
#
_cell.length_a   1.000
_cell.length_b   1.000
_cell.length_c   1.000
_cell.angle_alpha   90.00
_cell.angle_beta   90.00
_cell.angle_gamma   90.00
#
_symmetry.space_group_name_H-M   'P 1'
#
loop_
_entity.id
_entity.type
_entity.pdbx_description
1 polymer ?
#
loop_
_entity_poly.entity_id
_entity_poly.type
_entity_poly.pdbx_seq_one_letter_code
_entity_poly.pdbx_strand_id
1 'polypeptide(L)'
;MTSGTDILEFLRKRPEIPLLVGPSLGSRGKVELHGKGFDSVAALAEGRDICIITDAPVIPLQYLPVCVGLAISKGMAYEKALAAVTINAARVMGVDQRVGSLEKGKDADLVLFKDKPFVTIQDPLAVMMDGIFLDDSN
;
A
#
# COMPACT_ATOMS: atom_id res chain seq x y z
N MET A 1 23.57 18.25 8.19
CA MET A 1 22.73 17.07 8.48
C MET A 1 21.27 17.52 8.43
N THR A 2 20.57 17.20 7.36
CA THR A 2 19.12 17.45 7.28
C THR A 2 18.43 16.53 8.28
N SER A 3 17.82 17.08 9.31
CA SER A 3 17.10 16.29 10.30
C SER A 3 15.86 15.67 9.67
N GLY A 4 15.40 14.51 10.17
CA GLY A 4 14.19 13.87 9.64
C GLY A 4 12.93 14.75 9.75
N THR A 5 12.96 15.79 10.57
CA THR A 5 11.95 16.83 10.72
C THR A 5 11.88 17.72 9.48
N ASP A 6 13.02 18.04 8.87
CA ASP A 6 13.08 18.92 7.68
C ASP A 6 12.47 18.24 6.46
N ILE A 7 12.65 16.92 6.32
CA ILE A 7 12.06 16.14 5.23
C ILE A 7 10.53 16.07 5.35
N LEU A 8 10.00 15.83 6.56
CA LEU A 8 8.57 15.78 6.80
C LEU A 8 7.90 17.15 6.53
N GLU A 9 8.56 18.24 6.96
CA GLU A 9 8.06 19.58 6.70
C GLU A 9 8.12 19.93 5.21
N PHE A 10 9.19 19.57 4.52
CA PHE A 10 9.28 19.71 3.07
C PHE A 10 8.18 18.95 2.35
N LEU A 11 7.96 17.69 2.73
CA LEU A 11 6.91 16.84 2.15
C LEU A 11 5.51 17.39 2.42
N ARG A 12 5.25 17.92 3.62
CA ARG A 12 3.95 18.54 3.96
C ARG A 12 3.62 19.72 3.05
N LYS A 13 4.63 20.47 2.61
CA LYS A 13 4.47 21.61 1.69
C LYS A 13 4.31 21.19 0.21
N ARG A 14 4.47 19.91 -0.09
CA ARG A 14 4.46 19.36 -1.45
C ARG A 14 3.54 18.12 -1.53
N PRO A 15 2.22 18.30 -1.34
CA PRO A 15 1.28 17.17 -1.38
C PRO A 15 1.19 16.49 -2.74
N GLU A 16 1.59 17.19 -3.81
CA GLU A 16 1.61 16.70 -5.18
C GLU A 16 2.71 15.63 -5.45
N ILE A 17 3.72 15.53 -4.59
CA ILE A 17 4.77 14.52 -4.74
C ILE A 17 4.25 13.18 -4.20
N PRO A 18 4.09 12.14 -5.04
CA PRO A 18 3.68 10.83 -4.57
C PRO A 18 4.76 10.21 -3.69
N LEU A 19 4.34 9.56 -2.61
CA LEU A 19 5.25 8.86 -1.70
C LEU A 19 5.06 7.36 -1.83
N LEU A 20 6.20 6.67 -2.07
CA LEU A 20 6.27 5.21 -1.96
C LEU A 20 6.91 4.89 -0.60
N VAL A 21 6.17 4.21 0.26
CA VAL A 21 6.57 3.93 1.65
C VAL A 21 6.79 2.44 1.85
N GLY A 22 8.01 2.07 2.15
CA GLY A 22 8.44 0.69 2.40
C GLY A 22 9.96 0.57 2.35
N PRO A 23 10.49 -0.63 2.62
CA PRO A 23 9.83 -1.82 3.15
C PRO A 23 9.46 -1.68 4.63
N SER A 24 8.27 -2.10 4.99
CA SER A 24 7.76 -1.94 6.36
C SER A 24 8.20 -3.07 7.30
N LEU A 25 8.63 -4.22 6.76
CA LEU A 25 9.09 -5.40 7.53
C LEU A 25 10.61 -5.49 7.65
N GLY A 26 11.35 -4.47 7.16
CA GLY A 26 12.80 -4.46 7.16
C GLY A 26 13.39 -4.39 8.58
N SER A 27 14.55 -5.05 8.78
CA SER A 27 15.30 -4.97 10.02
C SER A 27 15.75 -3.52 10.28
N ARG A 28 15.74 -3.11 11.55
CA ARG A 28 16.26 -1.80 12.03
C ARG A 28 17.78 -1.64 11.87
N GLY A 29 18.35 -2.26 10.83
CA GLY A 29 19.80 -2.34 10.64
C GLY A 29 20.48 -1.04 10.21
N LYS A 30 19.71 -0.02 9.83
CA LYS A 30 20.27 1.30 9.49
C LYS A 30 20.02 2.29 10.62
N VAL A 31 21.07 2.94 11.08
CA VAL A 31 21.05 3.91 12.19
C VAL A 31 20.02 5.04 11.94
N GLU A 32 19.81 5.40 10.65
CA GLU A 32 18.82 6.41 10.23
C GLU A 32 17.37 6.00 10.50
N LEU A 33 17.12 4.71 10.71
CA LEU A 33 15.77 4.14 10.94
C LEU A 33 15.50 3.88 12.42
N HIS A 34 16.45 4.15 13.32
CA HIS A 34 16.25 4.07 14.77
C HIS A 34 15.18 5.08 15.22
N GLY A 35 14.04 4.56 15.71
CA GLY A 35 12.92 5.36 16.21
C GLY A 35 11.82 5.65 15.17
N LYS A 36 11.97 5.21 13.91
CA LYS A 36 10.94 5.36 12.88
C LYS A 36 10.39 3.98 12.52
N GLY A 37 9.34 3.58 13.22
CA GLY A 37 8.59 2.36 12.95
C GLY A 37 7.40 2.63 12.03
N PHE A 38 6.48 1.68 11.98
CA PHE A 38 5.20 1.76 11.25
C PHE A 38 4.35 3.01 11.59
N ASP A 39 4.56 3.63 12.75
CA ASP A 39 3.92 4.88 13.14
C ASP A 39 4.19 6.01 12.12
N SER A 40 5.30 5.93 11.40
CA SER A 40 5.64 6.89 10.35
C SER A 40 4.78 6.74 9.09
N VAL A 41 4.32 5.54 8.76
CA VAL A 41 3.46 5.30 7.57
C VAL A 41 2.11 5.96 7.75
N ALA A 42 1.46 5.76 8.91
CA ALA A 42 0.20 6.40 9.24
C ALA A 42 0.32 7.93 9.28
N ALA A 43 1.38 8.45 9.90
CA ALA A 43 1.66 9.88 9.97
C ALA A 43 1.95 10.51 8.58
N LEU A 44 2.63 9.78 7.69
CA LEU A 44 2.88 10.24 6.31
C LEU A 44 1.60 10.24 5.46
N ALA A 45 0.65 9.35 5.76
CA ALA A 45 -0.65 9.30 5.10
C ALA A 45 -1.62 10.40 5.55
N GLU A 46 -1.29 11.16 6.61
CA GLU A 46 -2.08 12.31 7.01
C GLU A 46 -2.00 13.42 5.96
N GLY A 47 -3.15 13.72 5.35
CA GLY A 47 -3.27 14.83 4.40
C GLY A 47 -2.70 14.58 3.00
N ARG A 48 -2.28 13.33 2.69
CA ARG A 48 -1.79 12.98 1.34
C ARG A 48 -2.03 11.52 0.98
N ASP A 49 -1.99 11.27 -0.31
CA ASP A 49 -1.97 9.92 -0.86
C ASP A 49 -0.56 9.33 -0.81
N ILE A 50 -0.46 8.08 -0.39
CA ILE A 50 0.79 7.30 -0.37
C ILE A 50 0.58 5.98 -1.09
N CYS A 51 1.68 5.33 -1.48
CA CYS A 51 1.71 3.93 -1.89
C CYS A 51 2.50 3.13 -0.87
N ILE A 52 2.01 1.94 -0.52
CA ILE A 52 2.75 0.97 0.32
C ILE A 52 3.45 -0.01 -0.61
N ILE A 53 4.75 -0.20 -0.39
CA ILE A 53 5.58 -1.11 -1.18
C ILE A 53 6.35 -2.07 -0.28
N THR A 54 6.75 -3.20 -0.84
CA THR A 54 7.65 -4.16 -0.19
C THR A 54 9.12 -3.91 -0.52
N ASP A 55 9.40 -3.10 -1.57
CA ASP A 55 10.73 -2.90 -2.12
C ASP A 55 11.38 -4.25 -2.53
N ALA A 56 10.58 -5.07 -3.21
CA ALA A 56 11.05 -6.39 -3.66
C ALA A 56 12.36 -6.28 -4.47
N PRO A 57 13.35 -7.12 -4.20
CA PRO A 57 13.29 -8.37 -3.42
C PRO A 57 13.63 -8.23 -1.93
N VAL A 58 13.73 -7.01 -1.38
CA VAL A 58 14.05 -6.79 0.05
C VAL A 58 13.02 -7.52 0.94
N ILE A 59 11.74 -7.34 0.63
CA ILE A 59 10.66 -8.16 1.17
C ILE A 59 9.92 -8.77 -0.02
N PRO A 60 9.72 -10.09 -0.07
CA PRO A 60 8.97 -10.72 -1.15
C PRO A 60 7.57 -10.14 -1.30
N LEU A 61 7.11 -10.01 -2.55
CA LEU A 61 5.86 -9.31 -2.89
C LEU A 61 4.62 -9.90 -2.20
N GLN A 62 4.59 -11.21 -1.94
CA GLN A 62 3.51 -11.88 -1.24
C GLN A 62 3.24 -11.35 0.17
N TYR A 63 4.19 -10.62 0.78
CA TYR A 63 4.02 -9.98 2.08
C TYR A 63 3.43 -8.56 2.02
N LEU A 64 3.08 -8.06 0.84
CA LEU A 64 2.42 -6.75 0.69
C LEU A 64 1.14 -6.66 1.55
N PRO A 65 0.24 -7.67 1.61
CA PRO A 65 -0.92 -7.63 2.48
C PRO A 65 -0.57 -7.47 3.97
N VAL A 66 0.52 -8.08 4.42
CA VAL A 66 1.01 -7.95 5.81
C VAL A 66 1.50 -6.52 6.07
N CYS A 67 2.22 -5.91 5.14
CA CYS A 67 2.67 -4.52 5.25
C CYS A 67 1.47 -3.55 5.38
N VAL A 68 0.40 -3.79 4.62
CA VAL A 68 -0.84 -3.01 4.68
C VAL A 68 -1.54 -3.20 6.03
N GLY A 69 -1.68 -4.46 6.49
CA GLY A 69 -2.27 -4.79 7.79
C GLY A 69 -1.53 -4.13 8.95
N LEU A 70 -0.21 -4.10 8.89
CA LEU A 70 0.61 -3.40 9.90
C LEU A 70 0.36 -1.88 9.88
N ALA A 71 0.24 -1.25 8.71
CA ALA A 71 -0.09 0.17 8.63
C ALA A 71 -1.46 0.48 9.24
N ILE A 72 -2.46 -0.38 9.00
CA ILE A 72 -3.79 -0.28 9.62
C ILE A 72 -3.70 -0.44 11.14
N SER A 73 -2.96 -1.43 11.63
CA SER A 73 -2.79 -1.67 13.08
C SER A 73 -2.12 -0.51 13.80
N LYS A 74 -1.40 0.35 13.06
CA LYS A 74 -0.74 1.57 13.56
C LYS A 74 -1.56 2.85 13.33
N GLY A 75 -2.84 2.70 13.01
CA GLY A 75 -3.78 3.82 12.94
C GLY A 75 -4.04 4.38 11.56
N MET A 76 -3.50 3.77 10.49
CA MET A 76 -3.89 4.17 9.14
C MET A 76 -5.34 3.78 8.87
N ALA A 77 -6.15 4.72 8.36
CA ALA A 77 -7.53 4.43 7.99
C ALA A 77 -7.58 3.34 6.92
N TYR A 78 -8.51 2.40 7.07
CA TYR A 78 -8.64 1.24 6.18
C TYR A 78 -8.75 1.63 4.71
N GLU A 79 -9.59 2.62 4.39
CA GLU A 79 -9.82 3.08 3.02
C GLU A 79 -8.56 3.69 2.40
N LYS A 80 -7.76 4.39 3.21
CA LYS A 80 -6.46 4.92 2.77
C LYS A 80 -5.45 3.81 2.54
N ALA A 81 -5.43 2.80 3.40
CA ALA A 81 -4.55 1.65 3.26
C ALA A 81 -4.88 0.82 2.02
N LEU A 82 -6.17 0.61 1.74
CA LEU A 82 -6.64 -0.04 0.52
C LEU A 82 -6.24 0.78 -0.73
N ALA A 83 -6.50 2.09 -0.73
CA ALA A 83 -6.12 2.96 -1.82
C ALA A 83 -4.61 2.97 -2.07
N ALA A 84 -3.80 2.86 -1.02
CA ALA A 84 -2.33 2.87 -1.09
C ALA A 84 -1.73 1.70 -1.90
N VAL A 85 -2.45 0.60 -2.05
CA VAL A 85 -2.02 -0.57 -2.83
C VAL A 85 -2.88 -0.83 -4.07
N THR A 86 -3.82 0.07 -4.36
CA THR A 86 -4.71 -0.01 -5.53
C THR A 86 -4.65 1.28 -6.34
N ILE A 87 -5.60 2.16 -6.18
CA ILE A 87 -5.76 3.35 -7.04
C ILE A 87 -4.59 4.34 -6.94
N ASN A 88 -3.97 4.51 -5.76
CA ASN A 88 -2.83 5.42 -5.63
C ASN A 88 -1.61 4.85 -6.39
N ALA A 89 -1.37 3.54 -6.28
CA ALA A 89 -0.32 2.87 -7.03
C ALA A 89 -0.57 2.98 -8.54
N ALA A 90 -1.81 2.76 -8.98
CA ALA A 90 -2.20 2.90 -10.38
C ALA A 90 -1.96 4.31 -10.92
N ARG A 91 -2.28 5.36 -10.13
CA ARG A 91 -2.01 6.76 -10.49
C ARG A 91 -0.51 7.05 -10.64
N VAL A 92 0.30 6.58 -9.71
CA VAL A 92 1.76 6.75 -9.77
C VAL A 92 2.35 6.08 -11.02
N MET A 93 1.81 4.93 -11.40
CA MET A 93 2.21 4.19 -12.59
C MET A 93 1.58 4.74 -13.89
N GLY A 94 0.63 5.67 -13.82
CA GLY A 94 -0.08 6.23 -14.97
C GLY A 94 -1.05 5.25 -15.65
N VAL A 95 -1.57 4.28 -14.90
CA VAL A 95 -2.48 3.23 -15.40
C VAL A 95 -3.86 3.26 -14.74
N ASP A 96 -4.15 4.32 -14.00
CA ASP A 96 -5.39 4.48 -13.22
C ASP A 96 -6.66 4.61 -14.07
N GLN A 97 -6.52 4.85 -15.37
CA GLN A 97 -7.63 4.80 -16.32
C GLN A 97 -8.07 3.35 -16.63
N ARG A 98 -7.21 2.38 -16.37
CA ARG A 98 -7.47 0.96 -16.65
C ARG A 98 -7.69 0.12 -15.42
N VAL A 99 -6.95 0.38 -14.34
CA VAL A 99 -6.94 -0.46 -13.12
C VAL A 99 -6.96 0.38 -11.85
N GLY A 100 -7.03 -0.29 -10.69
CA GLY A 100 -6.90 0.32 -9.37
C GLY A 100 -8.21 0.70 -8.70
N SER A 101 -9.34 0.67 -9.41
CA SER A 101 -10.67 0.89 -8.84
C SER A 101 -11.73 0.11 -9.61
N LEU A 102 -12.87 -0.15 -8.95
CA LEU A 102 -14.02 -0.81 -9.56
C LEU A 102 -14.92 0.25 -10.22
N GLU A 103 -14.63 0.56 -11.47
CA GLU A 103 -15.36 1.54 -12.27
C GLU A 103 -15.69 0.98 -13.65
N LYS A 104 -16.82 1.42 -14.20
CA LYS A 104 -17.22 1.00 -15.57
C LYS A 104 -16.17 1.44 -16.58
N GLY A 105 -15.72 0.50 -17.40
CA GLY A 105 -14.75 0.75 -18.46
C GLY A 105 -13.29 0.44 -18.06
N LYS A 106 -13.06 0.06 -16.81
CA LYS A 106 -11.76 -0.47 -16.38
C LYS A 106 -11.66 -1.98 -16.59
N ASP A 107 -10.43 -2.47 -16.57
CA ASP A 107 -10.14 -3.89 -16.67
C ASP A 107 -10.81 -4.62 -15.49
N ALA A 108 -11.37 -5.77 -15.74
CA ALA A 108 -12.11 -6.54 -14.74
C ALA A 108 -11.14 -7.42 -13.93
N ASP A 109 -10.18 -6.77 -13.25
CA ASP A 109 -9.24 -7.39 -12.32
C ASP A 109 -9.73 -7.16 -10.90
N LEU A 110 -10.20 -8.21 -10.25
CA LEU A 110 -10.73 -8.09 -8.90
C LEU A 110 -10.47 -9.34 -8.04
N VAL A 111 -10.46 -9.13 -6.75
CA VAL A 111 -10.34 -10.18 -5.76
C VAL A 111 -11.51 -10.06 -4.78
N LEU A 112 -12.22 -11.16 -4.57
CA LEU A 112 -13.33 -11.23 -3.64
C LEU A 112 -12.87 -11.86 -2.32
N PHE A 113 -13.13 -11.17 -1.23
CA PHE A 113 -12.87 -11.66 0.12
C PHE A 113 -14.17 -11.79 0.91
N LYS A 114 -14.19 -12.67 1.91
CA LYS A 114 -15.31 -12.82 2.84
C LYS A 114 -15.43 -11.63 3.76
N ASP A 115 -14.30 -11.16 4.29
CA ASP A 115 -14.20 -10.05 5.22
C ASP A 115 -13.24 -8.98 4.67
N LYS A 116 -13.04 -7.90 5.41
CA LYS A 116 -12.09 -6.83 5.03
C LYS A 116 -10.68 -7.41 4.86
N PRO A 117 -10.09 -7.39 3.64
CA PRO A 117 -8.72 -7.82 3.44
C PRO A 117 -7.76 -6.98 4.31
N PHE A 118 -6.58 -7.51 4.60
CA PHE A 118 -5.52 -6.89 5.41
C PHE A 118 -5.83 -6.76 6.92
N VAL A 119 -7.08 -6.83 7.35
CA VAL A 119 -7.48 -6.82 8.76
C VAL A 119 -7.43 -8.23 9.35
N THR A 120 -7.86 -9.20 8.56
CA THR A 120 -7.79 -10.62 8.89
C THR A 120 -6.96 -11.37 7.85
N ILE A 121 -6.21 -12.39 8.31
CA ILE A 121 -5.54 -13.32 7.40
C ILE A 121 -6.62 -14.24 6.85
N GLN A 122 -6.81 -14.21 5.54
CA GLN A 122 -7.81 -15.01 4.85
C GLN A 122 -7.39 -15.23 3.39
N ASP A 123 -7.79 -16.36 2.85
CA ASP A 123 -7.67 -16.62 1.42
C ASP A 123 -8.79 -15.89 0.66
N PRO A 124 -8.57 -15.49 -0.59
CA PRO A 124 -9.62 -14.93 -1.42
C PRO A 124 -10.69 -15.99 -1.72
N LEU A 125 -11.96 -15.57 -1.77
CA LEU A 125 -13.06 -16.43 -2.23
C LEU A 125 -13.04 -16.64 -3.74
N ALA A 126 -12.59 -15.64 -4.48
CA ALA A 126 -12.44 -15.70 -5.92
C ALA A 126 -11.44 -14.62 -6.40
N VAL A 127 -10.75 -14.92 -7.47
CA VAL A 127 -9.87 -13.98 -8.18
C VAL A 127 -10.33 -13.91 -9.63
N MET A 128 -10.45 -12.71 -10.16
CA MET A 128 -10.79 -12.48 -11.56
C MET A 128 -9.68 -11.63 -12.20
N MET A 129 -9.27 -11.99 -13.40
CA MET A 129 -8.31 -11.26 -14.21
C MET A 129 -8.85 -11.16 -15.66
N ASP A 130 -8.86 -9.96 -16.21
CA ASP A 130 -9.46 -9.67 -17.53
C ASP A 130 -10.91 -10.20 -17.69
N GLY A 131 -11.69 -10.18 -16.59
CA GLY A 131 -13.07 -10.67 -16.60
C GLY A 131 -13.21 -12.20 -16.51
N ILE A 132 -12.12 -12.93 -16.36
CA ILE A 132 -12.10 -14.40 -16.27
C ILE A 132 -11.80 -14.80 -14.83
N PHE A 133 -12.67 -15.61 -14.22
CA PHE A 133 -12.36 -16.20 -12.91
C PHE A 133 -11.18 -17.18 -13.03
N LEU A 134 -10.20 -17.00 -12.15
CA LEU A 134 -9.14 -17.98 -12.00
C LEU A 134 -9.68 -19.15 -11.19
N ASP A 135 -9.61 -20.33 -11.77
CA ASP A 135 -10.05 -21.56 -11.11
C ASP A 135 -8.88 -22.12 -10.28
N ASP A 136 -9.13 -22.42 -9.00
CA ASP A 136 -8.14 -23.07 -8.11
C ASP A 136 -7.91 -24.57 -8.47
N SER A 137 -8.29 -24.97 -9.69
CA SER A 137 -8.16 -26.34 -10.17
C SER A 137 -6.71 -26.64 -10.60
N ASN A 138 -5.80 -26.81 -9.60
CA ASN A 138 -4.59 -27.66 -9.73
C ASN A 138 -4.06 -28.06 -8.37
#